data_6db679b7ec9106855667c04b45e05571
#
_entry.id   6db679b7ec9106855667c04b45e05571
#
_cell.length_a   1.000
_cell.length_b   1.000
_cell.length_c   1.000
_cell.angle_alpha   90.00
_cell.angle_beta   90.00
_cell.angle_gamma   90.00
#
_symmetry.space_group_name_H-M   'P 1'
#
loop_
_entity.id
_entity.type
_entity.pdbx_description
1 polymer ?
#
loop_
_entity_poly.entity_id
_entity_poly.type
_entity_poly.pdbx_seq_one_letter_code
_entity_poly.pdbx_strand_id
1 'polypeptide(L)'
;ILRSRFNRQPLPRVVIADMREEVRAGNSGMIGAPLRRELEENLRRGEQSILFLNRRGASRMLLCGECGEAPQCPRCSVPLTYHSANGRLMCHYCGHSERAPDRCPECGGIIKQIGAGTQKVEEELNALFPGTNVLRMDADTVSGNHEALLDKFEKEKIPILLGTQMVAKGLDFEDVTLVGVVSADLSLYVDNYHAAERTFSLLTQVVGRAGRGSKDGRAVIQTFTPDNEVITSAAAQDYNSFYAGEIRIRRARRYPPFADIFTLTVSGPEEGGVLRAAAQLRESMRAGVRYPTAANMAVEILGPAPAPVVKVNNRYRYRVFWVGKNDHTTRELLSYYLRAFHQQKENRGMNLFVDCNAED
;
A
#
# COMPACT_ATOMS: atom_id res chain seq x y z
N ILE A 1 -19.80 -6.36 -19.02
CA ILE A 1 -19.50 -7.08 -17.77
C ILE A 1 -19.28 -8.55 -18.10
N LEU A 2 -18.06 -9.04 -17.85
CA LEU A 2 -17.74 -10.45 -17.98
C LEU A 2 -18.25 -11.18 -16.72
N ARG A 3 -19.08 -12.19 -16.89
CA ARG A 3 -19.71 -12.93 -15.77
C ARG A 3 -19.06 -14.28 -15.47
N SER A 4 -18.13 -14.72 -16.29
CA SER A 4 -17.44 -16.02 -16.15
C SER A 4 -16.01 -15.91 -16.68
N ARG A 5 -15.13 -16.81 -16.21
CA ARG A 5 -13.79 -16.99 -16.77
C ARG A 5 -13.89 -17.53 -18.20
N PHE A 6 -12.87 -17.24 -19.03
CA PHE A 6 -12.78 -17.71 -20.42
C PHE A 6 -12.88 -19.25 -20.52
N ASN A 7 -12.18 -19.95 -19.62
CA ASN A 7 -12.15 -21.41 -19.57
C ASN A 7 -13.32 -22.03 -18.78
N ARG A 8 -14.30 -21.23 -18.32
CA ARG A 8 -15.45 -21.64 -17.49
C ARG A 8 -15.08 -22.31 -16.15
N GLN A 9 -13.81 -22.30 -15.76
CA GLN A 9 -13.39 -22.82 -14.47
C GLN A 9 -13.98 -21.97 -13.33
N PRO A 10 -14.34 -22.60 -12.18
CA PRO A 10 -14.83 -21.88 -11.01
C PRO A 10 -13.75 -20.92 -10.48
N LEU A 11 -14.21 -19.92 -9.74
CA LEU A 11 -13.28 -19.05 -8.99
C LEU A 11 -12.58 -19.88 -7.91
N PRO A 12 -11.32 -19.55 -7.57
CA PRO A 12 -10.60 -20.26 -6.52
C PRO A 12 -11.34 -20.19 -5.18
N ARG A 13 -11.25 -21.25 -4.40
CA ARG A 13 -11.68 -21.21 -3.00
C ARG A 13 -10.71 -20.34 -2.21
N VAL A 14 -11.21 -19.30 -1.55
CA VAL A 14 -10.39 -18.37 -0.76
C VAL A 14 -10.62 -18.58 0.73
N VAL A 15 -9.52 -18.64 1.49
CA VAL A 15 -9.50 -18.65 2.95
C VAL A 15 -8.85 -17.36 3.42
N ILE A 16 -9.52 -16.60 4.29
CA ILE A 16 -8.92 -15.48 5.00
C ILE A 16 -8.36 -16.04 6.30
N ALA A 17 -7.04 -15.94 6.49
CA ALA A 17 -6.34 -16.41 7.67
C ALA A 17 -6.11 -15.24 8.64
N ASP A 18 -6.68 -15.32 9.84
CA ASP A 18 -6.54 -14.30 10.88
C ASP A 18 -5.19 -14.45 11.59
N MET A 19 -4.26 -13.57 11.32
CA MET A 19 -2.92 -13.57 11.91
C MET A 19 -2.91 -13.19 13.40
N ARG A 20 -4.01 -12.63 13.93
CA ARG A 20 -4.16 -12.37 15.37
C ARG A 20 -4.28 -13.69 16.15
N GLU A 21 -4.97 -14.67 15.56
CA GLU A 21 -5.07 -16.02 16.15
C GLU A 21 -3.72 -16.73 16.19
N GLU A 22 -2.92 -16.59 15.12
CA GLU A 22 -1.56 -17.11 15.06
C GLU A 22 -0.68 -16.53 16.17
N VAL A 23 -0.78 -15.20 16.39
CA VAL A 23 -0.04 -14.52 17.46
C VAL A 23 -0.48 -15.02 18.85
N ARG A 24 -1.79 -15.18 19.08
CA ARG A 24 -2.32 -15.72 20.35
C ARG A 24 -1.89 -17.16 20.59
N ALA A 25 -1.72 -17.95 19.53
CA ALA A 25 -1.20 -19.31 19.58
C ALA A 25 0.33 -19.38 19.73
N GLY A 26 1.03 -18.21 19.85
CA GLY A 26 2.48 -18.16 20.00
C GLY A 26 3.26 -18.23 18.67
N ASN A 27 2.58 -18.26 17.53
CA ASN A 27 3.24 -18.21 16.23
C ASN A 27 3.64 -16.75 15.92
N SER A 28 4.96 -16.53 15.87
CA SER A 28 5.53 -15.21 15.51
C SER A 28 6.02 -15.15 14.06
N GLY A 29 5.86 -16.24 13.30
CA GLY A 29 6.27 -16.36 11.91
C GLY A 29 5.39 -15.54 10.96
N MET A 30 5.83 -15.47 9.72
CA MET A 30 5.10 -14.81 8.63
C MET A 30 4.14 -15.78 7.93
N ILE A 31 4.36 -17.07 8.06
CA ILE A 31 3.54 -18.13 7.49
C ILE A 31 2.64 -18.67 8.59
N GLY A 32 1.35 -18.33 8.55
CA GLY A 32 0.35 -18.85 9.48
C GLY A 32 -0.02 -20.30 9.19
N ALA A 33 -0.60 -20.97 10.19
CA ALA A 33 -0.97 -22.39 10.11
C ALA A 33 -1.91 -22.72 8.92
N PRO A 34 -2.91 -21.85 8.54
CA PRO A 34 -3.73 -22.12 7.37
C PRO A 34 -2.92 -22.17 6.07
N LEU A 35 -2.03 -21.20 5.84
CA LEU A 35 -1.20 -21.16 4.64
C LEU A 35 -0.18 -22.32 4.64
N ARG A 36 0.42 -22.59 5.79
CA ARG A 36 1.35 -23.70 5.94
C ARG A 36 0.72 -25.03 5.56
N ARG A 37 -0.49 -25.33 6.05
CA ARG A 37 -1.23 -26.59 5.73
C ARG A 37 -1.51 -26.69 4.24
N GLU A 38 -1.92 -25.61 3.59
CA GLU A 38 -2.18 -25.63 2.15
C GLU A 38 -0.89 -25.82 1.35
N LEU A 39 0.23 -25.26 1.79
CA LEU A 39 1.56 -25.50 1.18
C LEU A 39 2.01 -26.94 1.34
N GLU A 40 1.88 -27.54 2.54
CA GLU A 40 2.19 -28.94 2.80
C GLU A 40 1.39 -29.87 1.86
N GLU A 41 0.10 -29.61 1.73
CA GLU A 41 -0.78 -30.38 0.84
C GLU A 41 -0.38 -30.21 -0.63
N ASN A 42 -0.05 -28.98 -1.06
CA ASN A 42 0.36 -28.70 -2.44
C ASN A 42 1.68 -29.41 -2.80
N LEU A 43 2.66 -29.35 -1.89
CA LEU A 43 3.94 -30.06 -2.03
C LEU A 43 3.74 -31.55 -2.14
N ARG A 44 2.86 -32.15 -1.30
CA ARG A 44 2.55 -33.57 -1.33
C ARG A 44 1.88 -33.99 -2.65
N ARG A 45 1.12 -33.11 -3.29
CA ARG A 45 0.49 -33.33 -4.61
C ARG A 45 1.43 -33.09 -5.78
N GLY A 46 2.62 -32.56 -5.55
CA GLY A 46 3.53 -32.13 -6.62
C GLY A 46 3.01 -30.96 -7.44
N GLU A 47 2.19 -30.12 -6.82
CA GLU A 47 1.59 -28.93 -7.46
C GLU A 47 2.38 -27.67 -7.10
N GLN A 48 2.29 -26.65 -7.98
CA GLN A 48 3.03 -25.40 -7.79
C GLN A 48 2.21 -24.38 -6.99
N SER A 49 2.94 -23.58 -6.22
CA SER A 49 2.38 -22.50 -5.40
C SER A 49 3.01 -21.15 -5.73
N ILE A 50 2.22 -20.09 -5.73
CA ILE A 50 2.71 -18.71 -5.77
C ILE A 50 2.46 -18.06 -4.42
N LEU A 51 3.53 -17.52 -3.81
CA LEU A 51 3.45 -16.71 -2.61
C LEU A 51 3.69 -15.24 -2.96
N PHE A 52 2.72 -14.43 -2.63
CA PHE A 52 2.73 -13.02 -2.92
C PHE A 52 2.98 -12.19 -1.66
N LEU A 53 3.99 -11.32 -1.71
CA LEU A 53 4.27 -10.32 -0.70
C LEU A 53 4.24 -8.93 -1.31
N ASN A 54 3.29 -8.08 -0.93
CA ASN A 54 3.27 -6.70 -1.42
C ASN A 54 4.34 -5.87 -0.72
N ARG A 55 5.52 -5.74 -1.36
CA ARG A 55 6.60 -4.87 -0.89
C ARG A 55 6.72 -3.67 -1.82
N ARG A 56 6.10 -2.54 -1.45
CA ARG A 56 6.47 -1.23 -2.00
C ARG A 56 7.18 -0.43 -0.91
N GLY A 57 8.47 -0.16 -1.12
CA GLY A 57 9.29 0.69 -0.25
C GLY A 57 9.68 0.04 1.09
N ALA A 58 10.56 0.72 1.82
CA ALA A 58 11.02 0.35 3.16
C ALA A 58 10.01 0.72 4.27
N SER A 59 8.76 1.01 3.91
CA SER A 59 7.73 1.43 4.86
C SER A 59 7.39 0.28 5.78
N ARG A 60 7.79 0.39 7.02
CA ARG A 60 7.45 -0.51 8.10
C ARG A 60 6.15 0.00 8.70
N MET A 61 5.16 -0.86 8.80
CA MET A 61 3.88 -0.54 9.39
C MET A 61 3.80 -1.07 10.82
N LEU A 62 3.15 -0.33 11.69
CA LEU A 62 2.83 -0.78 13.03
C LEU A 62 1.35 -1.20 13.06
N LEU A 63 1.10 -2.38 13.62
CA LEU A 63 -0.24 -2.90 13.91
C LEU A 63 -0.29 -3.48 15.32
N CYS A 64 -1.48 -3.46 15.91
CA CYS A 64 -1.72 -4.25 17.09
C CYS A 64 -1.81 -5.74 16.74
N GLY A 65 -1.00 -6.58 17.40
CA GLY A 65 -1.03 -8.03 17.19
C GLY A 65 -2.30 -8.71 17.71
N GLU A 66 -3.11 -8.03 18.54
CA GLU A 66 -4.29 -8.60 19.18
C GLU A 66 -5.61 -8.15 18.54
N CYS A 67 -5.77 -6.85 18.22
CA CYS A 67 -6.99 -6.33 17.60
C CYS A 67 -6.81 -5.97 16.11
N GLY A 68 -5.59 -5.93 15.60
CA GLY A 68 -5.31 -5.57 14.20
C GLY A 68 -5.31 -4.08 13.91
N GLU A 69 -5.58 -3.22 14.92
CA GLU A 69 -5.67 -1.77 14.70
C GLU A 69 -4.31 -1.17 14.33
N ALA A 70 -4.33 -0.32 13.29
CA ALA A 70 -3.18 0.48 12.89
C ALA A 70 -3.29 1.88 13.52
N PRO A 71 -2.22 2.46 14.08
CA PRO A 71 -2.24 3.83 14.59
C PRO A 71 -2.71 4.81 13.51
N GLN A 72 -3.74 5.62 13.83
CA GLN A 72 -4.35 6.55 12.90
C GLN A 72 -4.04 8.00 13.26
N CYS A 73 -3.96 8.86 12.25
CA CYS A 73 -3.80 10.29 12.45
C CYS A 73 -5.07 10.89 13.07
N PRO A 74 -4.98 11.57 14.24
CA PRO A 74 -6.15 12.14 14.91
C PRO A 74 -6.80 13.30 14.14
N ARG A 75 -6.11 13.85 13.13
CA ARG A 75 -6.60 14.97 12.30
C ARG A 75 -7.14 14.53 10.95
N CYS A 76 -6.59 13.46 10.38
CA CYS A 76 -6.91 13.03 9.01
C CYS A 76 -7.59 11.66 8.95
N SER A 77 -7.63 10.92 10.08
CA SER A 77 -8.17 9.55 10.16
C SER A 77 -7.60 8.61 9.07
N VAL A 78 -6.32 8.82 8.73
CA VAL A 78 -5.55 7.93 7.85
C VAL A 78 -4.50 7.20 8.68
N PRO A 79 -4.06 6.00 8.30
CA PRO A 79 -2.97 5.30 8.98
C PRO A 79 -1.70 6.15 9.03
N LEU A 80 -0.98 6.08 10.16
CA LEU A 80 0.30 6.76 10.33
C LEU A 80 1.43 5.87 9.80
N THR A 81 2.39 6.48 9.11
CA THR A 81 3.60 5.78 8.62
C THR A 81 4.67 5.77 9.70
N TYR A 82 5.24 4.59 9.97
CA TYR A 82 6.34 4.46 10.94
C TYR A 82 7.70 4.73 10.29
N HIS A 83 8.43 5.67 10.87
CA HIS A 83 9.78 6.04 10.49
C HIS A 83 10.80 5.44 11.46
N SER A 84 11.44 4.34 11.06
CA SER A 84 12.39 3.61 11.92
C SER A 84 13.65 4.41 12.28
N ALA A 85 14.03 5.40 11.48
CA ALA A 85 15.21 6.24 11.72
C ALA A 85 15.08 7.11 13.00
N ASN A 86 13.85 7.48 13.39
CA ASN A 86 13.59 8.32 14.54
C ASN A 86 12.54 7.75 15.50
N GLY A 87 12.02 6.54 15.25
CA GLY A 87 11.03 5.88 16.10
C GLY A 87 9.66 6.57 16.14
N ARG A 88 9.31 7.36 15.13
CA ARG A 88 8.09 8.17 15.12
C ARG A 88 7.07 7.67 14.09
N LEU A 89 5.81 7.85 14.46
CA LEU A 89 4.67 7.78 13.55
C LEU A 89 4.44 9.15 12.92
N MET A 90 4.12 9.20 11.62
CA MET A 90 3.94 10.46 10.89
C MET A 90 2.80 10.36 9.87
N CYS A 91 2.01 11.42 9.78
CA CYS A 91 1.01 11.61 8.74
C CYS A 91 1.61 12.42 7.58
N HIS A 92 1.65 11.85 6.39
CA HIS A 92 2.15 12.52 5.19
C HIS A 92 1.15 13.49 4.53
N TYR A 93 -0.06 13.63 5.10
CA TYR A 93 -1.04 14.66 4.68
C TYR A 93 -0.92 15.94 5.49
N CYS A 94 -0.98 15.86 6.83
CA CYS A 94 -1.02 17.06 7.66
C CYS A 94 0.30 17.34 8.41
N GLY A 95 1.28 16.45 8.33
CA GLY A 95 2.55 16.58 9.04
C GLY A 95 2.46 16.24 10.54
N HIS A 96 1.29 15.74 11.05
CA HIS A 96 1.19 15.27 12.43
C HIS A 96 2.24 14.20 12.69
N SER A 97 2.95 14.28 13.81
CA SER A 97 3.97 13.33 14.20
C SER A 97 3.93 13.06 15.69
N GLU A 98 3.96 11.80 16.06
CA GLU A 98 3.96 11.33 17.45
C GLU A 98 4.96 10.19 17.66
N ARG A 99 5.27 9.87 18.90
CA ARG A 99 6.10 8.70 19.22
C ARG A 99 5.28 7.43 19.00
N ALA A 100 5.92 6.40 18.43
CA ALA A 100 5.28 5.10 18.31
C ALA A 100 4.93 4.56 19.72
N PRO A 101 3.67 4.15 19.95
CA PRO A 101 3.29 3.59 21.24
C PRO A 101 3.81 2.14 21.39
N ASP A 102 4.17 1.77 22.59
CA ASP A 102 4.59 0.38 22.90
C ASP A 102 3.37 -0.57 23.00
N ARG A 103 2.20 0.01 23.33
CA ARG A 103 0.94 -0.73 23.47
C ARG A 103 -0.19 -0.04 22.68
N CYS A 104 -1.12 -0.86 22.24
CA CYS A 104 -2.28 -0.41 21.50
C CYS A 104 -3.17 0.49 22.39
N PRO A 105 -3.53 1.70 21.99
CA PRO A 105 -4.42 2.56 22.75
C PRO A 105 -5.86 2.00 22.86
N GLU A 106 -6.28 1.15 21.90
CA GLU A 106 -7.64 0.60 21.87
C GLU A 106 -7.82 -0.63 22.78
N CYS A 107 -6.85 -1.56 22.79
CA CYS A 107 -7.02 -2.83 23.52
C CYS A 107 -5.88 -3.14 24.51
N GLY A 108 -4.84 -2.33 24.61
CA GLY A 108 -3.66 -2.57 25.46
C GLY A 108 -2.67 -3.62 24.92
N GLY A 109 -2.98 -4.25 23.80
CA GLY A 109 -2.16 -5.28 23.17
C GLY A 109 -0.81 -4.79 22.67
N ILE A 110 0.07 -5.71 22.30
CA ILE A 110 1.42 -5.38 21.85
C ILE A 110 1.39 -4.86 20.41
N ILE A 111 1.98 -3.70 20.18
CA ILE A 111 2.19 -3.16 18.83
C ILE A 111 3.34 -3.93 18.16
N LYS A 112 3.07 -4.47 17.00
CA LYS A 112 4.03 -5.19 16.17
C LYS A 112 4.40 -4.42 14.93
N GLN A 113 5.67 -4.51 14.56
CA GLN A 113 6.12 -4.01 13.28
C GLN A 113 5.90 -5.08 12.21
N ILE A 114 5.09 -4.75 11.19
CA ILE A 114 4.83 -5.61 10.04
C ILE A 114 5.61 -5.07 8.84
N GLY A 115 6.12 -5.96 8.01
CA GLY A 115 6.89 -5.59 6.81
C GLY A 115 8.27 -6.21 6.80
N ALA A 116 8.33 -7.54 6.74
CA ALA A 116 9.57 -8.23 6.40
C ALA A 116 9.75 -8.28 4.88
N GLY A 117 11.00 -8.38 4.44
CA GLY A 117 11.31 -8.59 3.03
C GLY A 117 11.08 -10.03 2.59
N THR A 118 11.04 -10.25 1.29
CA THR A 118 10.96 -11.57 0.65
C THR A 118 12.04 -12.53 1.14
N GLN A 119 13.23 -12.03 1.45
CA GLN A 119 14.32 -12.83 2.02
C GLN A 119 13.94 -13.51 3.33
N LYS A 120 13.30 -12.81 4.27
CA LYS A 120 12.86 -13.43 5.54
C LYS A 120 11.76 -14.47 5.33
N VAL A 121 10.87 -14.26 4.36
CA VAL A 121 9.86 -15.26 4.00
C VAL A 121 10.53 -16.49 3.39
N GLU A 122 11.52 -16.32 2.54
CA GLU A 122 12.31 -17.41 1.96
C GLU A 122 13.05 -18.23 3.04
N GLU A 123 13.71 -17.54 3.98
CA GLU A 123 14.37 -18.17 5.12
C GLU A 123 13.40 -19.01 5.97
N GLU A 124 12.21 -18.47 6.26
CA GLU A 124 11.15 -19.18 6.98
C GLU A 124 10.61 -20.38 6.21
N LEU A 125 10.37 -20.24 4.90
CA LEU A 125 9.94 -21.34 4.03
C LEU A 125 10.98 -22.47 4.00
N ASN A 126 12.25 -22.15 3.90
CA ASN A 126 13.33 -23.13 3.91
C ASN A 126 13.44 -23.86 5.27
N ALA A 127 13.13 -23.18 6.37
CA ALA A 127 13.07 -23.80 7.70
C ALA A 127 11.83 -24.69 7.87
N LEU A 128 10.66 -24.28 7.33
CA LEU A 128 9.42 -25.06 7.41
C LEU A 128 9.42 -26.26 6.48
N PHE A 129 10.06 -26.15 5.31
CA PHE A 129 10.07 -27.17 4.24
C PHE A 129 11.50 -27.47 3.79
N PRO A 130 12.32 -28.13 4.62
CA PRO A 130 13.71 -28.44 4.27
C PRO A 130 13.81 -29.25 2.97
N GLY A 131 14.69 -28.83 2.06
CA GLY A 131 14.89 -29.48 0.76
C GLY A 131 13.89 -29.08 -0.32
N THR A 132 12.91 -28.23 -0.02
CA THR A 132 12.00 -27.67 -1.03
C THR A 132 12.66 -26.50 -1.75
N ASN A 133 12.63 -26.50 -3.08
CA ASN A 133 13.16 -25.39 -3.88
C ASN A 133 12.17 -24.22 -3.87
N VAL A 134 12.64 -23.04 -3.40
CA VAL A 134 11.89 -21.77 -3.42
C VAL A 134 12.56 -20.83 -4.41
N LEU A 135 11.84 -20.41 -5.45
CA LEU A 135 12.32 -19.41 -6.40
C LEU A 135 11.86 -18.02 -5.94
N ARG A 136 12.82 -17.16 -5.56
CA ARG A 136 12.52 -15.77 -5.20
C ARG A 136 12.62 -14.84 -6.39
N MET A 137 11.59 -14.00 -6.57
CA MET A 137 11.47 -13.01 -7.65
C MET A 137 11.12 -11.63 -7.08
N ASP A 138 12.11 -10.82 -6.85
CA ASP A 138 11.98 -9.43 -6.39
C ASP A 138 12.98 -8.51 -7.11
N ALA A 139 12.90 -7.20 -6.82
CA ALA A 139 13.77 -6.21 -7.46
C ALA A 139 15.27 -6.44 -7.20
N ASP A 140 15.61 -7.12 -6.11
CA ASP A 140 17.01 -7.38 -5.71
C ASP A 140 17.58 -8.62 -6.43
N THR A 141 16.70 -9.58 -6.81
CA THR A 141 17.11 -10.85 -7.47
C THR A 141 17.03 -10.78 -8.99
N VAL A 142 16.30 -9.79 -9.54
CA VAL A 142 16.08 -9.69 -10.99
C VAL A 142 16.97 -8.61 -11.59
N SER A 143 18.15 -9.00 -12.05
CA SER A 143 19.03 -8.17 -12.88
C SER A 143 18.64 -8.25 -14.36
N GLY A 144 17.41 -7.88 -14.72
CA GLY A 144 17.02 -7.61 -16.11
C GLY A 144 16.31 -8.73 -16.89
N ASN A 145 16.24 -9.99 -16.43
CA ASN A 145 15.57 -11.06 -17.19
C ASN A 145 14.48 -11.79 -16.40
N HIS A 146 13.31 -11.12 -16.27
CA HIS A 146 12.13 -11.69 -15.61
C HIS A 146 11.59 -12.93 -16.31
N GLU A 147 11.58 -12.96 -17.64
CA GLU A 147 11.05 -14.06 -18.43
C GLU A 147 11.83 -15.35 -18.18
N ALA A 148 13.15 -15.28 -18.11
CA ALA A 148 13.98 -16.46 -17.84
C ALA A 148 13.71 -17.10 -16.47
N LEU A 149 13.42 -16.30 -15.44
CA LEU A 149 13.06 -16.83 -14.11
C LEU A 149 11.70 -17.50 -14.12
N LEU A 150 10.74 -16.95 -14.85
CA LEU A 150 9.40 -17.52 -15.00
C LEU A 150 9.44 -18.80 -15.83
N ASP A 151 10.19 -18.80 -16.91
CA ASP A 151 10.48 -19.99 -17.72
C ASP A 151 11.13 -21.09 -16.87
N LYS A 152 12.08 -20.73 -16.01
CA LYS A 152 12.69 -21.67 -15.08
C LYS A 152 11.68 -22.25 -14.09
N PHE A 153 10.82 -21.40 -13.49
CA PHE A 153 9.76 -21.84 -12.59
C PHE A 153 8.86 -22.89 -13.25
N GLU A 154 8.43 -22.63 -14.49
CA GLU A 154 7.53 -23.51 -15.24
C GLU A 154 8.22 -24.80 -15.69
N LYS A 155 9.38 -24.70 -16.36
CA LYS A 155 10.08 -25.84 -16.97
C LYS A 155 10.68 -26.79 -15.95
N GLU A 156 11.26 -26.25 -14.87
CA GLU A 156 11.86 -27.07 -13.79
C GLU A 156 10.83 -27.49 -12.73
N LYS A 157 9.55 -27.14 -12.89
CA LYS A 157 8.47 -27.44 -11.94
C LYS A 157 8.82 -27.07 -10.51
N ILE A 158 9.43 -25.90 -10.32
CA ILE A 158 9.81 -25.43 -8.98
C ILE A 158 8.56 -25.31 -8.11
N PRO A 159 8.52 -25.90 -6.90
CA PRO A 159 7.30 -25.98 -6.11
C PRO A 159 6.73 -24.66 -5.64
N ILE A 160 7.60 -23.70 -5.27
CA ILE A 160 7.20 -22.41 -4.68
C ILE A 160 7.86 -21.25 -5.42
N LEU A 161 7.03 -20.34 -5.96
CA LEU A 161 7.46 -19.02 -6.43
C LEU A 161 7.09 -17.98 -5.40
N LEU A 162 8.09 -17.35 -4.80
CA LEU A 162 7.89 -16.22 -3.87
C LEU A 162 8.22 -14.91 -4.60
N GLY A 163 7.25 -14.01 -4.67
CA GLY A 163 7.49 -12.76 -5.37
C GLY A 163 6.65 -11.57 -4.91
N THR A 164 6.97 -10.42 -5.49
CA THR A 164 6.26 -9.16 -5.26
C THR A 164 5.26 -8.89 -6.40
N GLN A 165 4.91 -7.65 -6.67
CA GLN A 165 3.91 -7.28 -7.70
C GLN A 165 4.16 -7.86 -9.10
N MET A 166 5.36 -8.31 -9.38
CA MET A 166 5.73 -8.88 -10.67
C MET A 166 5.04 -10.22 -10.92
N VAL A 167 4.82 -11.03 -9.86
CA VAL A 167 4.10 -12.31 -9.96
C VAL A 167 2.58 -12.15 -10.08
N ALA A 168 2.05 -10.92 -9.86
CA ALA A 168 0.63 -10.62 -10.02
C ALA A 168 0.23 -10.36 -11.47
N LYS A 169 1.17 -9.97 -12.34
CA LYS A 169 0.88 -9.52 -13.71
C LYS A 169 1.28 -10.57 -14.76
N GLY A 170 0.39 -10.81 -15.73
CA GLY A 170 0.71 -11.46 -17.01
C GLY A 170 1.04 -12.95 -16.98
N LEU A 171 1.11 -13.60 -15.83
CA LEU A 171 1.51 -15.00 -15.72
C LEU A 171 0.33 -15.96 -15.83
N ASP A 172 0.48 -17.01 -16.60
CA ASP A 172 -0.50 -18.08 -16.79
C ASP A 172 0.20 -19.42 -16.64
N PHE A 173 0.16 -19.99 -15.43
CA PHE A 173 0.75 -21.27 -15.10
C PHE A 173 -0.35 -22.29 -14.81
N GLU A 174 -0.43 -23.33 -15.61
CA GLU A 174 -1.46 -24.36 -15.49
C GLU A 174 -1.35 -25.20 -14.22
N ASP A 175 -0.13 -25.41 -13.72
CA ASP A 175 0.14 -26.22 -12.53
C ASP A 175 0.07 -25.44 -11.22
N VAL A 176 -0.17 -24.13 -11.27
CA VAL A 176 -0.35 -23.31 -10.05
C VAL A 176 -1.77 -23.49 -9.53
N THR A 177 -1.90 -24.24 -8.47
CA THR A 177 -3.18 -24.52 -7.80
C THR A 177 -3.36 -23.78 -6.50
N LEU A 178 -2.26 -23.30 -5.87
CA LEU A 178 -2.28 -22.53 -4.62
C LEU A 178 -1.68 -21.15 -4.81
N VAL A 179 -2.37 -20.15 -4.27
CA VAL A 179 -1.85 -18.79 -4.12
C VAL A 179 -1.93 -18.37 -2.66
N GLY A 180 -0.79 -17.94 -2.09
CA GLY A 180 -0.70 -17.39 -0.74
C GLY A 180 -0.38 -15.90 -0.77
N VAL A 181 -1.22 -15.07 -0.15
CA VAL A 181 -0.90 -13.67 0.16
C VAL A 181 -0.34 -13.63 1.58
N VAL A 182 0.96 -13.35 1.70
CA VAL A 182 1.68 -13.42 2.98
C VAL A 182 1.26 -12.31 3.94
N SER A 183 0.94 -11.11 3.43
CA SER A 183 0.38 -10.02 4.24
C SER A 183 -0.41 -9.09 3.35
N ALA A 184 -1.74 -9.08 3.50
CA ALA A 184 -2.63 -8.15 2.79
C ALA A 184 -2.54 -6.74 3.36
N ASP A 185 -2.27 -6.61 4.65
CA ASP A 185 -2.23 -5.35 5.38
C ASP A 185 -1.19 -4.36 4.83
N LEU A 186 -0.06 -4.85 4.32
CA LEU A 186 1.00 -4.02 3.74
C LEU A 186 0.55 -3.17 2.55
N SER A 187 -0.50 -3.58 1.84
CA SER A 187 -1.07 -2.79 0.74
C SER A 187 -2.23 -1.92 1.19
N LEU A 188 -2.98 -2.37 2.20
CA LEU A 188 -4.18 -1.72 2.68
C LEU A 188 -3.88 -0.42 3.44
N TYR A 189 -2.82 -0.42 4.25
CA TYR A 189 -2.47 0.70 5.12
C TYR A 189 -1.37 1.60 4.55
N VAL A 190 -1.26 1.68 3.24
CA VAL A 190 -0.41 2.69 2.59
C VAL A 190 -1.07 4.06 2.70
N ASP A 191 -0.27 5.08 2.99
CA ASP A 191 -0.73 6.47 3.08
C ASP A 191 -1.02 7.06 1.69
N ASN A 192 -2.10 6.57 1.08
CA ASN A 192 -2.58 7.01 -0.23
C ASN A 192 -4.08 6.71 -0.35
N TYR A 193 -4.86 7.65 -0.89
CA TYR A 193 -6.31 7.49 -1.06
C TYR A 193 -6.71 6.35 -2.02
N HIS A 194 -5.79 5.86 -2.84
CA HIS A 194 -5.96 4.68 -3.69
C HIS A 194 -5.62 3.35 -3.00
N ALA A 195 -5.19 3.36 -1.72
CA ALA A 195 -4.70 2.14 -1.05
C ALA A 195 -5.73 1.00 -1.07
N ALA A 196 -7.00 1.31 -0.75
CA ALA A 196 -8.09 0.34 -0.76
C ALA A 196 -8.33 -0.24 -2.16
N GLU A 197 -8.44 0.61 -3.17
CA GLU A 197 -8.66 0.22 -4.57
C GLU A 197 -7.49 -0.63 -5.12
N ARG A 198 -6.26 -0.19 -4.85
CA ARG A 198 -5.06 -0.95 -5.25
C ARG A 198 -4.98 -2.31 -4.55
N THR A 199 -5.34 -2.35 -3.26
CA THR A 199 -5.36 -3.60 -2.49
C THR A 199 -6.42 -4.56 -3.04
N PHE A 200 -7.65 -4.10 -3.24
CA PHE A 200 -8.71 -4.89 -3.84
C PHE A 200 -8.29 -5.45 -5.22
N SER A 201 -7.81 -4.58 -6.10
CA SER A 201 -7.37 -4.97 -7.44
C SER A 201 -6.24 -5.99 -7.40
N LEU A 202 -5.25 -5.76 -6.54
CA LEU A 202 -4.10 -6.63 -6.38
C LEU A 202 -4.50 -8.02 -5.84
N LEU A 203 -5.28 -8.07 -4.75
CA LEU A 203 -5.75 -9.32 -4.17
C LEU A 203 -6.58 -10.12 -5.18
N THR A 204 -7.51 -9.46 -5.88
CA THR A 204 -8.33 -10.10 -6.93
C THR A 204 -7.48 -10.66 -8.06
N GLN A 205 -6.44 -9.92 -8.51
CA GLN A 205 -5.53 -10.40 -9.55
C GLN A 205 -4.71 -11.58 -9.09
N VAL A 206 -4.16 -11.55 -7.87
CA VAL A 206 -3.31 -12.60 -7.31
C VAL A 206 -4.12 -13.86 -7.06
N VAL A 207 -5.27 -13.74 -6.39
CA VAL A 207 -6.20 -14.86 -6.17
C VAL A 207 -6.62 -15.49 -7.49
N GLY A 208 -6.88 -14.66 -8.50
CA GLY A 208 -7.26 -15.13 -9.84
C GLY A 208 -6.18 -15.93 -10.59
N ARG A 209 -4.95 -16.07 -10.04
CA ARG A 209 -3.89 -16.90 -10.62
C ARG A 209 -4.04 -18.39 -10.30
N ALA A 210 -4.67 -18.72 -9.19
CA ALA A 210 -4.87 -20.12 -8.81
C ALA A 210 -5.91 -20.83 -9.70
N GLY A 211 -5.63 -22.09 -10.08
CA GLY A 211 -6.57 -22.95 -10.78
C GLY A 211 -6.93 -22.47 -12.18
N ARG A 212 -5.95 -22.11 -12.99
CA ARG A 212 -6.16 -21.76 -14.41
C ARG A 212 -6.12 -22.97 -15.34
N GLY A 213 -5.46 -24.02 -14.93
CA GLY A 213 -5.47 -25.32 -15.62
C GLY A 213 -6.75 -26.11 -15.34
N SER A 214 -6.64 -27.43 -15.38
CA SER A 214 -7.75 -28.37 -15.15
C SER A 214 -8.07 -28.63 -13.67
N LYS A 215 -7.20 -28.16 -12.74
CA LYS A 215 -7.31 -28.40 -11.31
C LYS A 215 -7.96 -27.23 -10.59
N ASP A 216 -8.65 -27.51 -9.47
CA ASP A 216 -9.28 -26.48 -8.65
C ASP A 216 -8.24 -25.57 -7.99
N GLY A 217 -8.48 -24.26 -8.07
CA GLY A 217 -7.64 -23.27 -7.45
C GLY A 217 -7.99 -23.01 -5.98
N ARG A 218 -6.95 -22.77 -5.18
CA ARG A 218 -7.08 -22.41 -3.77
C ARG A 218 -6.27 -21.14 -3.50
N ALA A 219 -6.76 -20.29 -2.61
CA ALA A 219 -6.01 -19.12 -2.17
C ALA A 219 -6.12 -18.92 -0.66
N VAL A 220 -5.04 -18.46 -0.04
CA VAL A 220 -5.00 -18.05 1.36
C VAL A 220 -4.56 -16.61 1.44
N ILE A 221 -5.37 -15.76 2.08
CA ILE A 221 -5.05 -14.35 2.33
C ILE A 221 -4.79 -14.21 3.83
N GLN A 222 -3.54 -13.96 4.22
CA GLN A 222 -3.17 -13.68 5.59
C GLN A 222 -3.31 -12.19 5.91
N THR A 223 -3.95 -11.87 7.04
CA THR A 223 -4.19 -10.50 7.47
C THR A 223 -4.42 -10.40 8.97
N PHE A 224 -4.11 -9.25 9.56
CA PHE A 224 -4.48 -8.88 10.93
C PHE A 224 -5.85 -8.24 11.03
N THR A 225 -6.50 -7.97 9.88
CA THR A 225 -7.83 -7.35 9.81
C THR A 225 -8.78 -8.16 8.93
N PRO A 226 -9.12 -9.41 9.32
CA PRO A 226 -9.90 -10.34 8.50
C PRO A 226 -11.32 -9.83 8.18
N ASP A 227 -11.88 -8.95 9.01
CA ASP A 227 -13.22 -8.37 8.85
C ASP A 227 -13.21 -7.10 7.97
N ASN A 228 -12.05 -6.68 7.44
CA ASN A 228 -11.94 -5.49 6.61
C ASN A 228 -12.69 -5.68 5.28
N GLU A 229 -13.60 -4.73 4.95
CA GLU A 229 -14.47 -4.80 3.77
C GLU A 229 -13.70 -4.94 2.45
N VAL A 230 -12.49 -4.37 2.34
CA VAL A 230 -11.64 -4.49 1.15
C VAL A 230 -11.16 -5.93 0.97
N ILE A 231 -10.72 -6.55 2.07
CA ILE A 231 -10.18 -7.92 2.06
C ILE A 231 -11.29 -8.93 1.81
N THR A 232 -12.42 -8.79 2.52
CA THR A 232 -13.57 -9.70 2.36
C THR A 232 -14.18 -9.63 0.97
N SER A 233 -14.35 -8.41 0.43
CA SER A 233 -14.83 -8.22 -0.94
C SER A 233 -13.85 -8.76 -1.99
N ALA A 234 -12.53 -8.59 -1.78
CA ALA A 234 -11.51 -9.14 -2.69
C ALA A 234 -11.49 -10.69 -2.64
N ALA A 235 -11.62 -11.28 -1.45
CA ALA A 235 -11.72 -12.72 -1.28
C ALA A 235 -12.95 -13.32 -1.98
N ALA A 236 -14.08 -12.61 -1.90
CA ALA A 236 -15.30 -12.96 -2.63
C ALA A 236 -15.28 -12.59 -4.12
N GLN A 237 -14.27 -11.83 -4.56
CA GLN A 237 -14.20 -11.21 -5.91
C GLN A 237 -15.42 -10.34 -6.23
N ASP A 238 -16.00 -9.72 -5.21
CA ASP A 238 -17.21 -8.87 -5.30
C ASP A 238 -16.82 -7.39 -5.45
N TYR A 239 -16.67 -6.99 -6.72
CA TYR A 239 -16.41 -5.59 -7.07
C TYR A 239 -17.54 -4.65 -6.66
N ASN A 240 -18.80 -5.10 -6.74
CA ASN A 240 -19.93 -4.22 -6.48
C ASN A 240 -20.00 -3.83 -4.99
N SER A 241 -19.80 -4.76 -4.08
CA SER A 241 -19.73 -4.51 -2.64
C SER A 241 -18.53 -3.62 -2.30
N PHE A 242 -17.34 -3.92 -2.86
CA PHE A 242 -16.17 -3.07 -2.71
C PHE A 242 -16.43 -1.63 -3.18
N TYR A 243 -16.96 -1.46 -4.42
CA TYR A 243 -17.25 -0.13 -4.97
C TYR A 243 -18.25 0.65 -4.12
N ALA A 244 -19.33 -0.01 -3.64
CA ALA A 244 -20.34 0.62 -2.80
C ALA A 244 -19.76 1.12 -1.47
N GLY A 245 -18.83 0.40 -0.86
CA GLY A 245 -18.11 0.82 0.34
C GLY A 245 -17.14 1.98 0.06
N GLU A 246 -16.26 1.79 -0.91
CA GLU A 246 -15.21 2.73 -1.25
C GLU A 246 -15.76 4.10 -1.68
N ILE A 247 -16.80 4.14 -2.52
CA ILE A 247 -17.36 5.41 -2.99
C ILE A 247 -18.00 6.24 -1.85
N ARG A 248 -18.53 5.58 -0.81
CA ARG A 248 -19.06 6.25 0.40
C ARG A 248 -17.93 6.90 1.20
N ILE A 249 -16.81 6.17 1.37
CA ILE A 249 -15.61 6.68 2.08
C ILE A 249 -15.02 7.86 1.32
N ARG A 250 -14.86 7.76 0.01
CA ARG A 250 -14.34 8.85 -0.83
C ARG A 250 -15.20 10.10 -0.75
N ARG A 251 -16.52 9.94 -0.74
CA ARG A 251 -17.44 11.07 -0.57
C ARG A 251 -17.27 11.74 0.81
N ALA A 252 -17.26 10.95 1.88
CA ALA A 252 -17.11 11.45 3.24
C ALA A 252 -15.78 12.18 3.46
N ARG A 253 -14.69 11.67 2.86
CA ARG A 253 -13.33 12.21 2.98
C ARG A 253 -12.98 13.23 1.89
N ARG A 254 -13.90 13.55 1.00
CA ARG A 254 -13.66 14.43 -0.14
C ARG A 254 -12.46 14.01 -0.99
N TYR A 255 -12.34 12.72 -1.24
CA TYR A 255 -11.36 12.17 -2.18
C TYR A 255 -11.90 12.17 -3.62
N PRO A 256 -11.05 12.08 -4.64
CA PRO A 256 -11.52 11.91 -6.02
C PRO A 256 -12.51 10.74 -6.15
N PRO A 257 -13.64 10.90 -6.87
CA PRO A 257 -14.00 12.01 -7.77
C PRO A 257 -14.79 13.16 -7.12
N PHE A 258 -14.93 13.22 -5.80
CA PHE A 258 -15.74 14.26 -5.11
C PHE A 258 -14.98 15.56 -4.86
N ALA A 259 -13.67 15.51 -4.80
CA ALA A 259 -12.76 16.65 -4.87
C ALA A 259 -11.47 16.20 -5.54
N ASP A 260 -10.70 17.15 -6.07
CA ASP A 260 -9.36 16.89 -6.58
C ASP A 260 -8.31 17.22 -5.52
N ILE A 261 -7.20 16.49 -5.54
CA ILE A 261 -6.08 16.67 -4.64
C ILE A 261 -4.89 17.20 -5.45
N PHE A 262 -4.55 18.47 -5.24
CA PHE A 262 -3.33 19.04 -5.81
C PHE A 262 -2.21 18.93 -4.80
N THR A 263 -1.14 18.27 -5.18
CA THR A 263 0.07 18.08 -4.37
C THR A 263 1.13 19.09 -4.81
N LEU A 264 1.39 20.09 -3.98
CA LEU A 264 2.42 21.09 -4.20
C LEU A 264 3.70 20.64 -3.51
N THR A 265 4.71 20.24 -4.27
CA THR A 265 5.98 19.74 -3.74
C THR A 265 7.05 20.82 -3.83
N VAL A 266 7.54 21.25 -2.66
CA VAL A 266 8.72 22.11 -2.53
C VAL A 266 9.96 21.24 -2.42
N SER A 267 10.98 21.51 -3.23
CA SER A 267 12.22 20.73 -3.27
C SER A 267 13.45 21.65 -3.25
N GLY A 268 14.45 21.30 -2.43
CA GLY A 268 15.67 22.11 -2.29
C GLY A 268 16.81 21.38 -1.58
N PRO A 269 18.01 21.98 -1.57
CA PRO A 269 19.22 21.32 -1.05
C PRO A 269 19.30 21.29 0.49
N GLU A 270 18.60 22.21 1.20
CA GLU A 270 18.65 22.36 2.65
C GLU A 270 17.27 22.13 3.26
N GLU A 271 17.16 21.15 4.17
CA GLU A 271 15.88 20.68 4.70
C GLU A 271 15.07 21.76 5.41
N GLY A 272 15.72 22.51 6.32
CA GLY A 272 15.05 23.55 7.08
C GLY A 272 14.53 24.70 6.21
N GLY A 273 15.26 25.04 5.14
CA GLY A 273 14.83 26.02 4.13
C GLY A 273 13.59 25.54 3.37
N VAL A 274 13.60 24.29 2.91
CA VAL A 274 12.46 23.68 2.20
C VAL A 274 11.23 23.64 3.10
N LEU A 275 11.37 23.25 4.37
CA LEU A 275 10.25 23.20 5.31
C LEU A 275 9.68 24.61 5.57
N ARG A 276 10.55 25.63 5.78
CA ARG A 276 10.10 27.03 5.94
C ARG A 276 9.35 27.52 4.69
N ALA A 277 9.89 27.29 3.49
CA ALA A 277 9.25 27.68 2.24
C ALA A 277 7.89 26.99 2.03
N ALA A 278 7.79 25.70 2.35
CA ALA A 278 6.52 24.97 2.29
C ALA A 278 5.50 25.50 3.32
N ALA A 279 5.93 25.86 4.52
CA ALA A 279 5.08 26.47 5.54
C ALA A 279 4.56 27.85 5.11
N GLN A 280 5.43 28.69 4.55
CA GLN A 280 5.05 30.01 4.02
C GLN A 280 4.08 29.89 2.85
N LEU A 281 4.30 28.93 1.93
CA LEU A 281 3.39 28.63 0.84
C LEU A 281 2.00 28.26 1.36
N ARG A 282 1.92 27.36 2.35
CA ARG A 282 0.65 26.96 2.99
C ARG A 282 -0.08 28.17 3.56
N GLU A 283 0.61 29.02 4.33
CA GLU A 283 -0.03 30.20 4.94
C GLU A 283 -0.52 31.21 3.89
N SER A 284 0.27 31.43 2.84
CA SER A 284 -0.14 32.27 1.71
C SER A 284 -1.39 31.71 1.02
N MET A 285 -1.46 30.40 0.80
CA MET A 285 -2.63 29.75 0.22
C MET A 285 -3.86 29.87 1.13
N ARG A 286 -3.71 29.67 2.43
CA ARG A 286 -4.78 29.84 3.42
C ARG A 286 -5.29 31.28 3.50
N ALA A 287 -4.40 32.24 3.42
CA ALA A 287 -4.77 33.66 3.35
C ALA A 287 -5.55 33.97 2.07
N GLY A 288 -5.09 33.50 0.91
CA GLY A 288 -5.73 33.72 -0.38
C GLY A 288 -7.15 33.15 -0.47
N VAL A 289 -7.41 32.00 0.12
CA VAL A 289 -8.76 31.37 0.15
C VAL A 289 -9.75 32.19 1.01
N ARG A 290 -9.27 33.00 1.94
CA ARG A 290 -10.11 33.88 2.77
C ARG A 290 -10.56 35.17 2.09
N TYR A 291 -10.02 35.51 0.91
CA TYR A 291 -10.46 36.70 0.16
C TYR A 291 -11.89 36.51 -0.42
N PRO A 292 -12.68 37.58 -0.53
CA PRO A 292 -14.08 37.51 -0.93
C PRO A 292 -14.33 36.79 -2.27
N THR A 293 -13.41 36.88 -3.21
CA THR A 293 -13.48 36.21 -4.51
C THR A 293 -13.32 34.70 -4.44
N ALA A 294 -12.71 34.18 -3.37
CA ALA A 294 -12.49 32.76 -3.13
C ALA A 294 -13.26 32.22 -1.92
N ALA A 295 -13.98 33.09 -1.16
CA ALA A 295 -14.64 32.73 0.10
C ALA A 295 -15.74 31.64 -0.04
N ASN A 296 -16.25 31.40 -1.25
CA ASN A 296 -17.21 30.34 -1.52
C ASN A 296 -16.56 29.02 -1.98
N MET A 297 -15.23 28.95 -2.06
CA MET A 297 -14.54 27.73 -2.43
C MET A 297 -14.45 26.80 -1.22
N ALA A 298 -15.05 25.61 -1.33
CA ALA A 298 -14.89 24.55 -0.34
C ALA A 298 -13.50 23.90 -0.51
N VAL A 299 -12.44 24.62 -0.05
CA VAL A 299 -11.05 24.22 -0.16
C VAL A 299 -10.48 23.86 1.21
N GLU A 300 -9.71 22.80 1.27
CA GLU A 300 -8.90 22.43 2.44
C GLU A 300 -7.42 22.45 2.07
N ILE A 301 -6.59 23.05 2.93
CA ILE A 301 -5.14 23.14 2.73
C ILE A 301 -4.44 22.44 3.87
N LEU A 302 -3.73 21.35 3.55
CA LEU A 302 -3.05 20.47 4.50
C LEU A 302 -1.53 20.57 4.35
N GLY A 303 -0.81 20.10 5.35
CA GLY A 303 0.64 20.10 5.37
C GLY A 303 1.23 21.29 6.18
N PRO A 304 2.52 21.66 5.99
CA PRO A 304 3.45 20.88 5.18
C PRO A 304 3.75 19.51 5.80
N ALA A 305 3.95 18.53 4.95
CA ALA A 305 4.34 17.19 5.35
C ALA A 305 5.55 16.73 4.51
N PRO A 306 6.44 15.89 5.04
CA PRO A 306 7.52 15.33 4.25
C PRO A 306 6.96 14.44 3.14
N ALA A 307 7.60 14.43 1.97
CA ALA A 307 7.25 13.48 0.92
C ALA A 307 7.58 12.04 1.38
N PRO A 308 6.93 10.98 0.83
CA PRO A 308 7.22 9.58 1.19
C PRO A 308 8.70 9.21 1.08
N VAL A 309 9.40 9.74 0.07
CA VAL A 309 10.85 9.75 0.00
C VAL A 309 11.32 11.17 0.20
N VAL A 310 11.76 11.48 1.43
CA VAL A 310 12.08 12.85 1.86
C VAL A 310 13.26 13.45 1.08
N LYS A 311 14.24 12.65 0.70
CA LYS A 311 15.45 13.11 0.01
C LYS A 311 15.71 12.29 -1.26
N VAL A 312 15.79 12.96 -2.41
CA VAL A 312 16.12 12.38 -3.71
C VAL A 312 17.15 13.25 -4.41
N ASN A 313 18.22 12.67 -4.93
CA ASN A 313 19.29 13.37 -5.62
C ASN A 313 19.81 14.59 -4.82
N ASN A 314 20.07 14.39 -3.53
CA ASN A 314 20.50 15.40 -2.57
C ASN A 314 19.56 16.60 -2.41
N ARG A 315 18.29 16.45 -2.75
CA ARG A 315 17.25 17.46 -2.54
C ARG A 315 16.19 16.94 -1.58
N TYR A 316 15.87 17.71 -0.56
CA TYR A 316 14.78 17.43 0.37
C TYR A 316 13.45 17.83 -0.26
N ARG A 317 12.36 17.16 0.11
CA ARG A 317 11.03 17.36 -0.48
C ARG A 317 9.98 17.41 0.61
N TYR A 318 9.20 18.50 0.62
CA TYR A 318 8.03 18.69 1.47
C TYR A 318 6.81 19.03 0.64
N ARG A 319 5.63 18.59 1.07
CA ARG A 319 4.38 18.70 0.34
C ARG A 319 3.37 19.56 1.08
N VAL A 320 2.63 20.35 0.33
CA VAL A 320 1.42 21.04 0.76
C VAL A 320 0.30 20.53 -0.14
N PHE A 321 -0.88 20.24 0.43
CA PHE A 321 -2.00 19.73 -0.32
C PHE A 321 -3.10 20.78 -0.39
N TRP A 322 -3.67 20.93 -1.57
CA TRP A 322 -4.89 21.66 -1.82
C TRP A 322 -5.96 20.65 -2.23
N VAL A 323 -7.01 20.52 -1.41
CA VAL A 323 -8.14 19.63 -1.67
C VAL A 323 -9.33 20.50 -2.04
N GLY A 324 -9.80 20.39 -3.27
CA GLY A 324 -10.86 21.24 -3.77
C GLY A 324 -11.27 20.86 -5.17
N LYS A 325 -12.08 21.71 -5.80
CA LYS A 325 -12.57 21.48 -7.15
C LYS A 325 -11.51 21.88 -8.18
N ASN A 326 -11.30 21.08 -9.21
CA ASN A 326 -10.43 21.41 -10.33
C ASN A 326 -11.16 22.29 -11.35
N ASP A 327 -11.34 23.56 -11.02
CA ASP A 327 -11.95 24.55 -11.88
C ASP A 327 -10.93 25.62 -12.36
N HIS A 328 -11.40 26.55 -13.16
CA HIS A 328 -10.57 27.62 -13.71
C HIS A 328 -9.93 28.47 -12.60
N THR A 329 -10.72 28.87 -11.59
CA THR A 329 -10.25 29.69 -10.46
C THR A 329 -9.16 29.00 -9.65
N THR A 330 -9.33 27.69 -9.35
CA THR A 330 -8.31 26.89 -8.68
C THR A 330 -7.01 26.86 -9.49
N ARG A 331 -7.08 26.63 -10.80
CA ARG A 331 -5.88 26.59 -11.66
C ARG A 331 -5.18 27.93 -11.75
N GLU A 332 -5.92 29.03 -11.81
CA GLU A 332 -5.35 30.38 -11.78
C GLU A 332 -4.64 30.68 -10.46
N LEU A 333 -5.26 30.35 -9.33
CA LEU A 333 -4.66 30.53 -8.02
C LEU A 333 -3.38 29.70 -7.85
N LEU A 334 -3.41 28.43 -8.24
CA LEU A 334 -2.23 27.57 -8.19
C LEU A 334 -1.11 28.08 -9.09
N SER A 335 -1.45 28.57 -10.29
CA SER A 335 -0.49 29.21 -11.20
C SER A 335 0.09 30.51 -10.63
N TYR A 336 -0.71 31.29 -9.92
CA TYR A 336 -0.23 32.46 -9.18
C TYR A 336 0.77 32.07 -8.10
N TYR A 337 0.46 31.07 -7.24
CA TYR A 337 1.37 30.64 -6.18
C TYR A 337 2.67 30.06 -6.73
N LEU A 338 2.63 29.34 -7.85
CA LEU A 338 3.83 28.87 -8.54
C LEU A 338 4.74 30.02 -8.95
N ARG A 339 4.19 31.05 -9.62
CA ARG A 339 4.96 32.22 -10.03
C ARG A 339 5.49 33.02 -8.84
N ALA A 340 4.63 33.30 -7.86
CA ALA A 340 5.00 34.05 -6.65
C ALA A 340 6.11 33.34 -5.86
N PHE A 341 6.08 32.02 -5.76
CA PHE A 341 7.10 31.23 -5.10
C PHE A 341 8.49 31.44 -5.72
N HIS A 342 8.58 31.40 -7.06
CA HIS A 342 9.86 31.55 -7.77
C HIS A 342 10.39 33.00 -7.80
N GLN A 343 9.51 33.99 -7.57
CA GLN A 343 9.91 35.40 -7.49
C GLN A 343 10.53 35.77 -6.12
N GLN A 344 10.28 34.98 -5.08
CA GLN A 344 10.84 35.23 -3.74
C GLN A 344 12.33 34.88 -3.70
N LYS A 345 13.14 35.84 -3.24
CA LYS A 345 14.61 35.67 -3.14
C LYS A 345 15.01 34.55 -2.20
N GLU A 346 14.23 34.34 -1.12
CA GLU A 346 14.41 33.32 -0.10
C GLU A 346 14.27 31.90 -0.65
N ASN A 347 13.52 31.73 -1.76
CA ASN A 347 13.30 30.46 -2.41
C ASN A 347 14.32 30.16 -3.53
N ARG A 348 15.37 30.97 -3.64
CA ARG A 348 16.42 30.77 -4.66
C ARG A 348 17.06 29.39 -4.52
N GLY A 349 17.14 28.63 -5.63
CA GLY A 349 17.67 27.26 -5.63
C GLY A 349 16.65 26.19 -5.20
N MET A 350 15.43 26.57 -4.84
CA MET A 350 14.31 25.66 -4.59
C MET A 350 13.41 25.57 -5.82
N ASN A 351 12.74 24.43 -5.96
CA ASN A 351 11.73 24.20 -6.98
C ASN A 351 10.36 23.95 -6.33
N LEU A 352 9.32 24.44 -6.98
CA LEU A 352 7.94 24.11 -6.66
C LEU A 352 7.29 23.51 -7.90
N PHE A 353 6.63 22.38 -7.74
CA PHE A 353 5.82 21.78 -8.80
C PHE A 353 4.50 21.27 -8.22
N VAL A 354 3.50 21.16 -9.11
CA VAL A 354 2.13 20.78 -8.73
C VAL A 354 1.70 19.59 -9.55
N ASP A 355 1.21 18.56 -8.87
CA ASP A 355 0.58 17.39 -9.46
C ASP A 355 -0.89 17.36 -9.04
N CYS A 356 -1.78 16.91 -9.94
CA CYS A 356 -3.19 16.75 -9.65
C CYS A 356 -3.53 15.26 -9.57
N ASN A 357 -4.15 14.82 -8.44
CA ASN A 357 -4.54 13.44 -8.20
C ASN A 357 -3.37 12.45 -8.44
N ALA A 358 -2.17 12.84 -7.99
CA ALA A 358 -0.96 12.07 -8.23
C ALA A 358 -1.07 10.64 -7.69
N GLU A 359 -0.65 9.70 -8.51
CA GLU A 359 -0.43 8.30 -8.12
C GLU A 359 1.03 8.15 -7.65
N ASP A 360 1.26 8.13 -6.35
CA ASP A 360 2.59 7.91 -5.78
C ASP A 360 3.00 6.43 -5.75
#